data_c18e15a35ceec53462a81e0d3d0c65bd
#
_entry.id   c18e15a35ceec53462a81e0d3d0c65bd
#
_cell.length_a   1.000
_cell.length_b   1.000
_cell.length_c   1.000
_cell.angle_alpha   90.00
_cell.angle_beta   90.00
_cell.angle_gamma   90.00
#
_symmetry.space_group_name_H-M   'P 1'
#
loop_
_entity.id
_entity.type
_entity.pdbx_description
1 polymer ?
#
loop_
_entity_poly.entity_id
_entity_poly.type
_entity_poly.pdbx_seq_one_letter_code
_entity_poly.pdbx_strand_id
1 'polypeptide(L)'
;MTSERCSFAGFDDCIVLRSGHLKLIVTTEVGPRILYFGPQDGPNMLLVRTEHQGLKDGLYHSYGGHRLWTAPEDKRKTYTPDTFPVSVEETTKKGKNILRLSSPIDEFHIQKSMEISIGNGYFEIGHQISNHGVYEATVAPWAITVMVPGGECLIPHNPTRDQADDNLLPIQNIVLWGYTEMTDARYTWGRKVIRLRSTDDATPTKFGAFVHAGMAAYSNLGYTFVKRFYTYHGEPLPDRGCNFESYTKQGMLEVESLAPLQTIQPGKATDRHMERWSLHEGIAPEGDEEAYNWLLNL
;
A
#
# COMPACT_ATOMS: atom_id res chain seq x y z
N MET A 1 7.55 23.81 -6.43
CA MET A 1 6.34 23.53 -5.62
C MET A 1 6.55 24.19 -4.28
N THR A 2 5.71 25.12 -3.84
CA THR A 2 5.76 25.55 -2.44
C THR A 2 4.96 24.55 -1.65
N SER A 3 5.66 23.62 -0.99
CA SER A 3 5.01 22.65 -0.11
C SER A 3 4.45 23.40 1.12
N GLU A 4 3.15 23.27 1.34
CA GLU A 4 2.51 23.77 2.55
C GLU A 4 2.92 22.89 3.73
N ARG A 5 3.34 23.51 4.85
CA ARG A 5 3.69 22.80 6.08
C ARG A 5 2.53 22.84 7.06
N CYS A 6 2.39 21.76 7.84
CA CYS A 6 1.39 21.69 8.93
C CYS A 6 1.86 20.74 10.03
N SER A 7 1.17 20.80 11.18
CA SER A 7 1.24 19.73 12.18
C SER A 7 0.10 18.73 11.93
N PHE A 8 0.39 17.43 12.04
CA PHE A 8 -0.62 16.38 11.88
C PHE A 8 -0.24 15.12 12.68
N ALA A 9 -1.24 14.51 13.35
CA ALA A 9 -1.07 13.25 14.07
C ALA A 9 0.10 13.23 15.09
N GLY A 10 0.29 14.35 15.81
CA GLY A 10 1.36 14.50 16.81
C GLY A 10 2.75 14.78 16.24
N PHE A 11 2.87 14.96 14.92
CA PHE A 11 4.09 15.41 14.26
C PHE A 11 3.97 16.88 13.89
N ASP A 12 4.99 17.68 14.18
CA ASP A 12 4.99 19.14 13.97
C ASP A 12 5.41 19.53 12.56
N ASP A 13 6.17 18.69 11.89
CA ASP A 13 6.68 18.95 10.55
C ASP A 13 6.15 17.94 9.53
N CYS A 14 5.01 18.29 8.92
CA CYS A 14 4.37 17.54 7.86
C CYS A 14 4.24 18.40 6.59
N ILE A 15 4.22 17.72 5.44
CA ILE A 15 4.03 18.36 4.12
C ILE A 15 2.66 17.98 3.59
N VAL A 16 1.90 19.01 3.16
CA VAL A 16 0.59 18.84 2.53
C VAL A 16 0.74 18.91 1.02
N LEU A 17 0.22 17.91 0.33
CA LEU A 17 0.08 17.86 -1.12
C LEU A 17 -1.39 17.87 -1.50
N ARG A 18 -1.75 18.60 -2.57
CA ARG A 18 -3.13 18.71 -3.06
C ARG A 18 -3.22 18.36 -4.53
N SER A 19 -4.27 17.61 -4.90
CA SER A 19 -4.57 17.24 -6.28
C SER A 19 -6.08 17.29 -6.53
N GLY A 20 -6.57 18.32 -7.18
CA GLY A 20 -8.01 18.53 -7.34
C GLY A 20 -8.71 18.61 -5.98
N HIS A 21 -9.65 17.73 -5.73
CA HIS A 21 -10.37 17.63 -4.45
C HIS A 21 -9.64 16.80 -3.37
N LEU A 22 -8.48 16.26 -3.69
CA LEU A 22 -7.72 15.35 -2.82
C LEU A 22 -6.64 16.09 -2.03
N LYS A 23 -6.40 15.60 -0.82
CA LYS A 23 -5.31 15.98 0.07
C LYS A 23 -4.52 14.73 0.48
N LEU A 24 -3.20 14.88 0.54
CA LEU A 24 -2.27 13.89 1.06
C LEU A 24 -1.31 14.59 2.03
N ILE A 25 -1.04 13.98 3.18
CA ILE A 25 -0.08 14.52 4.15
C ILE A 25 0.99 13.47 4.43
N VAL A 26 2.25 13.89 4.32
CA VAL A 26 3.41 13.10 4.75
C VAL A 26 4.05 13.76 5.95
N THR A 27 4.63 12.96 6.86
CA THR A 27 5.50 13.49 7.90
C THR A 27 6.96 13.46 7.44
N THR A 28 7.76 14.41 7.92
CA THR A 28 9.22 14.44 7.69
C THR A 28 10.00 13.94 8.90
N GLU A 29 9.31 13.66 10.00
CA GLU A 29 9.92 13.31 11.27
C GLU A 29 10.12 11.81 11.47
N VAL A 30 9.38 10.98 10.74
CA VAL A 30 9.50 9.51 10.75
C VAL A 30 9.20 8.95 9.36
N GLY A 31 9.70 7.77 9.02
CA GLY A 31 9.28 7.06 7.80
C GLY A 31 10.38 6.79 6.78
N PRO A 32 10.07 6.87 5.48
CA PRO A 32 9.01 7.59 4.72
C PRO A 32 7.58 7.12 5.02
N ARG A 33 6.65 8.09 5.25
CA ARG A 33 5.29 7.75 5.65
C ARG A 33 4.25 8.76 5.17
N ILE A 34 3.12 8.25 4.62
CA ILE A 34 1.93 9.05 4.36
C ILE A 34 0.95 8.82 5.52
N LEU A 35 0.47 9.88 6.14
CA LEU A 35 -0.43 9.81 7.30
C LEU A 35 -1.87 10.19 6.97
N TYR A 36 -2.08 10.93 5.89
CA TYR A 36 -3.41 11.32 5.44
C TYR A 36 -3.55 11.09 3.94
N PHE A 37 -4.67 10.52 3.53
CA PHE A 37 -5.19 10.53 2.18
C PHE A 37 -6.72 10.59 2.23
N GLY A 38 -7.30 11.58 1.57
CA GLY A 38 -8.74 11.77 1.56
C GLY A 38 -9.15 13.04 0.83
N PRO A 39 -10.45 13.42 0.88
CA PRO A 39 -10.91 14.72 0.41
C PRO A 39 -10.22 15.86 1.17
N GLN A 40 -10.10 17.05 0.56
CA GLN A 40 -9.44 18.19 1.22
C GLN A 40 -10.06 18.54 2.57
N ASP A 41 -11.38 18.50 2.65
CA ASP A 41 -12.16 18.83 3.85
C ASP A 41 -13.03 17.66 4.31
N GLY A 42 -12.52 16.44 4.18
CA GLY A 42 -13.25 15.21 4.49
C GLY A 42 -12.49 14.26 5.41
N PRO A 43 -12.94 13.00 5.49
CA PRO A 43 -12.32 12.01 6.35
C PRO A 43 -10.96 11.56 5.82
N ASN A 44 -10.07 11.16 6.74
CA ASN A 44 -8.87 10.41 6.40
C ASN A 44 -9.25 8.97 6.10
N MET A 45 -8.89 8.45 4.94
CA MET A 45 -9.07 7.04 4.59
C MET A 45 -8.04 6.14 5.27
N LEU A 46 -6.92 6.71 5.73
CA LEU A 46 -5.83 5.97 6.37
C LEU A 46 -6.01 5.95 7.89
N LEU A 47 -5.83 4.79 8.49
CA LEU A 47 -5.73 4.68 9.94
C LEU A 47 -4.44 5.33 10.42
N VAL A 48 -4.53 6.22 11.41
CA VAL A 48 -3.40 6.70 12.20
C VAL A 48 -3.64 6.31 13.65
N ARG A 49 -2.74 5.52 14.21
CA ARG A 49 -2.87 5.01 15.58
C ARG A 49 -2.59 6.10 16.60
N THR A 50 -3.60 6.44 17.38
CA THR A 50 -3.52 7.54 18.37
C THR A 50 -2.46 7.28 19.44
N GLU A 51 -2.27 6.01 19.82
CA GLU A 51 -1.31 5.58 20.82
C GLU A 51 0.17 5.72 20.38
N HIS A 52 0.41 5.90 19.09
CA HIS A 52 1.77 6.05 18.53
C HIS A 52 2.04 7.46 17.96
N GLN A 53 1.08 8.37 18.06
CA GLN A 53 1.24 9.72 17.50
C GLN A 53 2.42 10.47 18.14
N GLY A 54 3.29 11.02 17.31
CA GLY A 54 4.44 11.82 17.72
C GLY A 54 5.59 11.05 18.38
N LEU A 55 5.52 9.71 18.51
CA LEU A 55 6.62 8.92 19.08
C LEU A 55 7.85 8.93 18.16
N LYS A 56 9.03 9.17 18.74
CA LYS A 56 10.34 9.22 18.04
C LYS A 56 11.44 8.67 18.95
N ASP A 57 11.22 7.51 19.56
CA ASP A 57 12.03 6.93 20.63
C ASP A 57 13.06 5.88 20.16
N GLY A 58 13.19 5.69 18.83
CA GLY A 58 14.09 4.69 18.26
C GLY A 58 13.56 3.26 18.27
N LEU A 59 12.30 3.04 18.71
CA LEU A 59 11.65 1.73 18.69
C LEU A 59 10.73 1.59 17.48
N TYR A 60 10.42 0.33 17.11
CA TYR A 60 9.43 0.09 16.08
C TYR A 60 8.02 0.44 16.57
N HIS A 61 7.31 1.27 15.79
CA HIS A 61 5.92 1.64 16.04
C HIS A 61 5.05 1.43 14.80
N SER A 62 3.89 0.83 15.02
CA SER A 62 2.87 0.72 13.97
C SER A 62 2.01 1.99 13.92
N TYR A 63 2.55 3.10 13.40
CA TYR A 63 1.83 4.38 13.33
C TYR A 63 0.54 4.34 12.50
N GLY A 64 0.40 3.33 11.63
CA GLY A 64 -0.60 3.32 10.57
C GLY A 64 -0.14 4.11 9.34
N GLY A 65 -1.10 4.65 8.58
CA GLY A 65 -0.80 5.34 7.34
C GLY A 65 -0.29 4.41 6.24
N HIS A 66 0.57 4.94 5.39
CA HIS A 66 1.22 4.15 4.34
C HIS A 66 2.72 4.14 4.53
N ARG A 67 3.33 2.97 4.39
CA ARG A 67 4.77 2.72 4.60
C ARG A 67 5.35 1.80 3.53
N LEU A 68 6.67 1.85 3.37
CA LEU A 68 7.44 0.90 2.58
C LEU A 68 8.17 -0.08 3.49
N TRP A 69 7.90 -1.36 3.30
CA TRP A 69 8.64 -2.46 3.91
C TRP A 69 9.46 -3.22 2.88
N THR A 70 10.29 -4.15 3.37
CA THR A 70 11.03 -5.12 2.57
C THR A 70 10.36 -6.49 2.65
N ALA A 71 10.05 -7.09 1.51
CA ALA A 71 9.66 -8.50 1.43
C ALA A 71 10.87 -9.36 0.99
N PRO A 72 10.95 -10.66 1.32
CA PRO A 72 10.01 -11.39 2.20
C PRO A 72 10.04 -10.89 3.64
N GLU A 73 8.95 -11.13 4.39
CA GLU A 73 8.86 -10.71 5.78
C GLU A 73 9.91 -11.43 6.65
N ASP A 74 10.70 -10.63 7.39
CA ASP A 74 11.71 -11.09 8.32
C ASP A 74 11.61 -10.31 9.63
N LYS A 75 11.56 -11.00 10.77
CA LYS A 75 11.36 -10.40 12.10
C LYS A 75 12.39 -9.32 12.46
N ARG A 76 13.59 -9.37 11.91
CA ARG A 76 14.65 -8.41 12.20
C ARG A 76 14.69 -7.30 11.15
N LYS A 77 14.71 -7.69 9.87
CA LYS A 77 14.94 -6.75 8.75
C LYS A 77 13.69 -5.94 8.40
N THR A 78 12.53 -6.58 8.41
CA THR A 78 11.27 -5.89 8.04
C THR A 78 10.82 -4.91 9.12
N TYR A 79 11.05 -5.25 10.40
CA TYR A 79 10.62 -4.46 11.57
C TYR A 79 11.69 -3.49 12.08
N THR A 80 12.68 -3.12 11.27
CA THR A 80 13.61 -2.05 11.63
C THR A 80 12.86 -0.75 11.95
N PRO A 81 13.20 -0.04 13.05
CA PRO A 81 12.55 1.22 13.37
C PRO A 81 12.65 2.25 12.25
N ASP A 82 11.53 2.89 11.93
CA ASP A 82 11.45 4.02 11.01
C ASP A 82 11.12 5.35 11.73
N THR A 83 11.50 5.47 13.00
CA THR A 83 11.22 6.55 13.94
C THR A 83 12.22 7.71 13.85
N PHE A 84 12.89 7.85 12.74
CA PHE A 84 13.92 8.87 12.51
C PHE A 84 13.48 9.83 11.39
N PRO A 85 13.94 11.11 11.45
CA PRO A 85 13.65 12.08 10.40
C PRO A 85 14.11 11.60 9.02
N VAL A 86 13.31 11.90 8.02
CA VAL A 86 13.61 11.60 6.61
C VAL A 86 14.27 12.79 5.93
N SER A 87 15.14 12.52 4.96
CA SER A 87 15.57 13.57 4.02
C SER A 87 14.46 13.89 3.03
N VAL A 88 14.31 15.17 2.72
CA VAL A 88 13.26 15.69 1.82
C VAL A 88 13.92 16.36 0.63
N GLU A 89 13.57 15.95 -0.57
CA GLU A 89 14.02 16.55 -1.83
C GLU A 89 12.81 16.91 -2.69
N GLU A 90 12.74 18.18 -3.13
CA GLU A 90 11.78 18.61 -4.14
C GLU A 90 12.50 18.76 -5.48
N THR A 91 12.03 18.05 -6.49
CA THR A 91 12.60 18.07 -7.85
C THR A 91 11.52 18.23 -8.90
N THR A 92 11.92 18.64 -10.11
CA THR A 92 11.01 18.63 -11.26
C THR A 92 11.61 17.73 -12.35
N LYS A 93 10.90 16.66 -12.70
CA LYS A 93 11.31 15.74 -13.77
C LYS A 93 10.20 15.66 -14.84
N LYS A 94 10.56 15.90 -16.08
CA LYS A 94 9.61 15.86 -17.22
C LYS A 94 8.35 16.72 -16.98
N GLY A 95 8.53 17.90 -16.35
CA GLY A 95 7.43 18.82 -16.05
C GLY A 95 6.54 18.43 -14.86
N LYS A 96 6.80 17.29 -14.19
CA LYS A 96 6.12 16.90 -12.95
C LYS A 96 6.96 17.28 -11.73
N ASN A 97 6.34 17.90 -10.75
CA ASN A 97 6.96 18.11 -9.44
C ASN A 97 6.93 16.81 -8.66
N ILE A 98 8.06 16.46 -8.08
CA ILE A 98 8.27 15.23 -7.31
C ILE A 98 8.78 15.61 -5.94
N LEU A 99 8.10 15.12 -4.90
CA LEU A 99 8.55 15.13 -3.53
C LEU A 99 9.18 13.76 -3.24
N ARG A 100 10.46 13.72 -2.88
CA ARG A 100 11.14 12.50 -2.45
C ARG A 100 11.43 12.55 -0.96
N LEU A 101 11.05 11.49 -0.27
CA LEU A 101 11.34 11.22 1.13
C LEU A 101 12.25 10.00 1.22
N SER A 102 13.37 10.09 1.95
CA SER A 102 14.26 8.95 2.14
C SER A 102 14.59 8.76 3.62
N SER A 103 14.46 7.53 4.12
CA SER A 103 14.88 7.18 5.48
C SER A 103 16.39 7.36 5.66
N PRO A 104 16.90 7.44 6.87
CA PRO A 104 18.29 7.07 7.14
C PRO A 104 18.58 5.65 6.66
N ILE A 105 19.87 5.33 6.50
CA ILE A 105 20.32 3.96 6.25
C ILE A 105 20.16 3.18 7.56
N ASP A 106 19.46 2.03 7.50
CA ASP A 106 19.22 1.21 8.68
C ASP A 106 20.41 0.31 9.06
N GLU A 107 20.29 -0.46 10.13
CA GLU A 107 21.34 -1.37 10.63
C GLU A 107 21.70 -2.51 9.65
N PHE A 108 20.82 -2.79 8.67
CA PHE A 108 21.07 -3.75 7.58
C PHE A 108 21.62 -3.08 6.32
N HIS A 109 22.03 -1.81 6.42
CA HIS A 109 22.50 -0.98 5.31
C HIS A 109 21.46 -0.80 4.19
N ILE A 110 20.22 -0.84 4.52
CA ILE A 110 19.09 -0.60 3.59
C ILE A 110 18.56 0.82 3.81
N GLN A 111 18.26 1.50 2.71
CA GLN A 111 17.58 2.78 2.72
C GLN A 111 16.26 2.66 1.95
N LYS A 112 15.18 3.11 2.54
CA LYS A 112 13.85 3.14 1.94
C LYS A 112 13.53 4.54 1.45
N SER A 113 13.01 4.68 0.24
CA SER A 113 12.61 5.96 -0.31
C SER A 113 11.22 5.90 -0.96
N MET A 114 10.52 7.03 -0.91
CA MET A 114 9.20 7.22 -1.49
C MET A 114 9.22 8.51 -2.31
N GLU A 115 8.83 8.43 -3.59
CA GLU A 115 8.65 9.59 -4.46
C GLU A 115 7.16 9.80 -4.69
N ILE A 116 6.67 11.03 -4.47
CA ILE A 116 5.27 11.38 -4.66
C ILE A 116 5.18 12.45 -5.74
N SER A 117 4.38 12.19 -6.76
CA SER A 117 4.03 13.16 -7.79
C SER A 117 2.52 13.39 -7.86
N ILE A 118 2.14 14.62 -8.21
CA ILE A 118 0.76 15.06 -8.28
C ILE A 118 0.25 14.92 -9.70
N GLY A 119 -0.83 14.16 -9.88
CA GLY A 119 -1.60 14.10 -11.11
C GLY A 119 -2.82 15.04 -11.08
N ASN A 120 -3.73 14.88 -12.01
CA ASN A 120 -5.02 15.56 -12.01
C ASN A 120 -6.09 14.67 -11.35
N GLY A 121 -6.38 14.92 -10.07
CA GLY A 121 -7.30 14.10 -9.27
C GLY A 121 -6.70 12.76 -8.79
N TYR A 122 -5.38 12.61 -8.77
CA TYR A 122 -4.69 11.44 -8.24
C TYR A 122 -3.26 11.77 -7.78
N PHE A 123 -2.66 10.84 -7.02
CA PHE A 123 -1.23 10.86 -6.70
C PHE A 123 -0.55 9.62 -7.28
N GLU A 124 0.69 9.77 -7.77
CA GLU A 124 1.57 8.65 -8.10
C GLU A 124 2.63 8.54 -7.02
N ILE A 125 2.82 7.33 -6.49
CA ILE A 125 3.74 7.04 -5.40
C ILE A 125 4.71 5.96 -5.87
N GLY A 126 5.99 6.28 -5.90
CA GLY A 126 7.06 5.37 -6.30
C GLY A 126 7.87 4.95 -5.08
N HIS A 127 8.03 3.65 -4.88
CA HIS A 127 8.76 3.05 -3.76
C HIS A 127 10.07 2.47 -4.25
N GLN A 128 11.16 2.69 -3.52
CA GLN A 128 12.48 2.18 -3.89
C GLN A 128 13.28 1.79 -2.65
N ILE A 129 14.02 0.69 -2.75
CA ILE A 129 14.93 0.20 -1.72
C ILE A 129 16.34 0.26 -2.27
N SER A 130 17.26 0.90 -1.53
CA SER A 130 18.68 1.02 -1.89
C SER A 130 19.55 0.20 -0.95
N ASN A 131 20.56 -0.49 -1.52
CA ASN A 131 21.54 -1.26 -0.76
C ASN A 131 22.83 -0.43 -0.60
N HIS A 132 23.16 -0.04 0.61
CA HIS A 132 24.38 0.67 1.00
C HIS A 132 25.39 -0.26 1.68
N GLY A 133 25.10 -1.56 1.74
CA GLY A 133 25.98 -2.58 2.31
C GLY A 133 27.14 -2.95 1.40
N VAL A 134 27.93 -3.91 1.85
CA VAL A 134 29.07 -4.48 1.11
C VAL A 134 28.75 -5.80 0.40
N TYR A 135 27.57 -6.36 0.68
CA TYR A 135 27.06 -7.59 0.06
C TYR A 135 25.78 -7.29 -0.72
N GLU A 136 25.47 -8.15 -1.69
CA GLU A 136 24.19 -8.11 -2.38
C GLU A 136 23.02 -8.39 -1.40
N ALA A 137 21.86 -7.82 -1.69
CA ALA A 137 20.63 -8.03 -0.92
C ALA A 137 19.49 -8.40 -1.87
N THR A 138 18.79 -9.51 -1.58
CA THR A 138 17.59 -9.90 -2.34
C THR A 138 16.37 -9.45 -1.56
N VAL A 139 15.63 -8.50 -2.12
CA VAL A 139 14.45 -7.88 -1.49
C VAL A 139 13.42 -7.47 -2.54
N ALA A 140 12.19 -7.28 -2.12
CA ALA A 140 11.13 -6.65 -2.90
C ALA A 140 10.54 -5.46 -2.14
N PRO A 141 10.23 -4.33 -2.81
CA PRO A 141 9.38 -3.30 -2.26
C PRO A 141 7.99 -3.85 -1.89
N TRP A 142 7.59 -3.64 -0.64
CA TRP A 142 6.31 -4.03 -0.09
C TRP A 142 5.60 -2.79 0.48
N ALA A 143 4.61 -2.31 -0.27
CA ALA A 143 3.95 -1.03 -0.04
C ALA A 143 2.61 -1.23 0.69
N ILE A 144 2.57 -0.94 1.98
CA ILE A 144 1.47 -1.25 2.90
C ILE A 144 0.67 0.01 3.21
N THR A 145 -0.63 -0.03 2.96
CA THR A 145 -1.58 1.04 3.32
C THR A 145 -2.56 0.54 4.37
N VAL A 146 -2.50 1.13 5.56
CA VAL A 146 -3.40 0.79 6.67
C VAL A 146 -4.63 1.66 6.60
N MET A 147 -5.79 1.03 6.40
CA MET A 147 -7.08 1.70 6.23
C MET A 147 -7.83 1.84 7.55
N VAL A 148 -8.63 2.91 7.70
CA VAL A 148 -9.53 3.07 8.84
C VAL A 148 -10.51 1.89 8.94
N PRO A 149 -10.88 1.43 10.14
CA PRO A 149 -11.76 0.28 10.31
C PRO A 149 -13.19 0.54 9.82
N GLY A 150 -13.95 -0.55 9.64
CA GLY A 150 -15.39 -0.51 9.31
C GLY A 150 -15.71 -0.54 7.82
N GLY A 151 -14.71 -0.60 6.95
CA GLY A 151 -14.88 -0.76 5.51
C GLY A 151 -14.51 -2.15 5.00
N GLU A 152 -14.45 -2.27 3.69
CA GLU A 152 -14.06 -3.52 3.01
C GLU A 152 -13.06 -3.28 1.88
N CYS A 153 -12.10 -4.18 1.77
CA CYS A 153 -11.20 -4.28 0.63
C CYS A 153 -11.86 -5.11 -0.47
N LEU A 154 -11.78 -4.64 -1.70
CA LEU A 154 -12.31 -5.28 -2.89
C LEU A 154 -11.18 -5.56 -3.87
N ILE A 155 -11.06 -6.81 -4.28
CA ILE A 155 -10.01 -7.29 -5.18
C ILE A 155 -10.69 -7.94 -6.37
N PRO A 156 -10.60 -7.35 -7.58
CA PRO A 156 -11.17 -7.96 -8.77
C PRO A 156 -10.39 -9.23 -9.12
N HIS A 157 -11.13 -10.31 -9.39
CA HIS A 157 -10.55 -11.53 -9.94
C HIS A 157 -10.05 -11.28 -11.37
N ASN A 158 -9.17 -12.15 -11.81
CA ASN A 158 -8.82 -12.23 -13.21
C ASN A 158 -10.04 -12.60 -14.03
N PRO A 159 -10.12 -12.16 -15.33
CA PRO A 159 -11.26 -12.43 -16.16
C PRO A 159 -11.60 -13.92 -16.17
N THR A 160 -12.80 -14.25 -15.70
CA THR A 160 -13.32 -15.63 -15.77
C THR A 160 -13.65 -15.98 -17.21
N ARG A 161 -13.34 -17.23 -17.61
CA ARG A 161 -13.64 -17.77 -18.92
C ARG A 161 -14.48 -19.01 -18.78
N ASP A 162 -15.32 -19.31 -19.75
CA ASP A 162 -16.06 -20.55 -19.78
C ASP A 162 -15.17 -21.72 -20.22
N GLN A 163 -15.41 -22.89 -19.66
CA GLN A 163 -14.69 -24.12 -20.03
C GLN A 163 -14.85 -24.46 -21.52
N ALA A 164 -16.00 -24.08 -22.13
CA ALA A 164 -16.27 -24.25 -23.53
C ALA A 164 -15.33 -23.48 -24.49
N ASP A 165 -14.61 -22.49 -23.97
CA ASP A 165 -13.67 -21.65 -24.73
C ASP A 165 -12.25 -22.24 -24.78
N ASP A 166 -12.06 -23.54 -24.58
CA ASP A 166 -10.75 -24.23 -24.50
C ASP A 166 -9.80 -23.65 -23.42
N ASN A 167 -10.34 -22.99 -22.41
CA ASN A 167 -9.57 -22.40 -21.32
C ASN A 167 -9.39 -23.40 -20.18
N LEU A 168 -8.44 -24.31 -20.35
CA LEU A 168 -8.19 -25.40 -19.40
C LEU A 168 -7.14 -25.03 -18.33
N LEU A 169 -6.48 -23.88 -18.46
CA LEU A 169 -5.40 -23.48 -17.54
C LEU A 169 -5.92 -22.62 -16.40
N PRO A 170 -5.30 -22.72 -15.19
CA PRO A 170 -5.64 -21.86 -14.05
C PRO A 170 -5.36 -20.39 -14.38
N ILE A 171 -6.19 -19.48 -13.90
CA ILE A 171 -6.09 -18.04 -14.13
C ILE A 171 -5.84 -17.25 -12.84
N GLN A 172 -5.98 -17.87 -11.68
CA GLN A 172 -5.88 -17.20 -10.38
C GLN A 172 -5.07 -18.07 -9.41
N ASN A 173 -4.17 -17.43 -8.65
CA ASN A 173 -3.62 -17.99 -7.43
C ASN A 173 -4.22 -17.28 -6.21
N ILE A 174 -4.45 -18.01 -5.13
CA ILE A 174 -4.77 -17.47 -3.81
C ILE A 174 -3.80 -18.10 -2.84
N VAL A 175 -3.11 -17.26 -2.07
CA VAL A 175 -2.11 -17.69 -1.08
C VAL A 175 -2.64 -17.39 0.30
N LEU A 176 -2.58 -18.39 1.18
CA LEU A 176 -3.08 -18.31 2.56
C LEU A 176 -1.92 -18.46 3.54
N TRP A 177 -1.96 -17.66 4.61
CA TRP A 177 -1.05 -17.78 5.74
C TRP A 177 -1.53 -18.87 6.71
N GLY A 178 -0.63 -19.40 7.52
CA GLY A 178 -0.94 -20.51 8.44
C GLY A 178 -2.00 -20.19 9.51
N TYR A 179 -2.37 -18.93 9.67
CA TYR A 179 -3.44 -18.46 10.56
C TYR A 179 -4.71 -18.04 9.83
N THR A 180 -4.80 -18.24 8.52
CA THR A 180 -5.95 -17.84 7.71
C THR A 180 -6.93 -19.00 7.60
N GLU A 181 -8.19 -18.73 7.93
CA GLU A 181 -9.30 -19.65 7.72
C GLU A 181 -10.15 -19.18 6.54
N MET A 182 -10.36 -20.04 5.53
CA MET A 182 -11.18 -19.68 4.35
C MET A 182 -12.65 -19.47 4.68
N THR A 183 -13.11 -20.02 5.80
CA THR A 183 -14.50 -19.89 6.29
C THR A 183 -14.72 -18.68 7.18
N ASP A 184 -13.69 -17.86 7.40
CA ASP A 184 -13.80 -16.63 8.17
C ASP A 184 -14.85 -15.70 7.53
N ALA A 185 -15.85 -15.29 8.33
CA ALA A 185 -17.00 -14.52 7.86
C ALA A 185 -16.65 -13.12 7.32
N ARG A 186 -15.43 -12.65 7.55
CA ARG A 186 -14.92 -11.40 6.96
C ARG A 186 -14.66 -11.52 5.47
N TYR A 187 -14.41 -12.73 4.95
CA TYR A 187 -14.27 -12.97 3.51
C TYR A 187 -15.59 -13.16 2.81
N THR A 188 -15.67 -12.64 1.60
CA THR A 188 -16.65 -13.05 0.59
C THR A 188 -15.86 -13.44 -0.66
N TRP A 189 -15.84 -14.73 -0.96
CA TRP A 189 -15.18 -15.31 -2.12
C TRP A 189 -16.14 -15.28 -3.31
N GLY A 190 -16.27 -14.08 -3.92
CA GLY A 190 -17.10 -13.90 -5.11
C GLY A 190 -16.47 -14.54 -6.36
N ARG A 191 -17.27 -14.70 -7.40
CA ARG A 191 -16.76 -15.15 -8.71
C ARG A 191 -15.96 -14.07 -9.42
N LYS A 192 -16.27 -12.80 -9.16
CA LYS A 192 -15.70 -11.62 -9.83
C LYS A 192 -14.84 -10.78 -8.88
N VAL A 193 -15.22 -10.73 -7.61
CA VAL A 193 -14.55 -9.89 -6.60
C VAL A 193 -14.37 -10.68 -5.30
N ILE A 194 -13.15 -10.70 -4.79
CA ILE A 194 -12.89 -11.10 -3.40
C ILE A 194 -13.10 -9.86 -2.52
N ARG A 195 -13.80 -10.03 -1.40
CA ARG A 195 -13.99 -8.99 -0.39
C ARG A 195 -13.40 -9.43 0.93
N LEU A 196 -12.74 -8.50 1.61
CA LEU A 196 -12.28 -8.67 2.99
C LEU A 196 -12.75 -7.49 3.80
N ARG A 197 -13.56 -7.74 4.84
CA ARG A 197 -14.10 -6.71 5.73
C ARG A 197 -13.21 -6.47 6.92
N SER A 198 -13.07 -5.20 7.28
CA SER A 198 -12.48 -4.78 8.54
C SER A 198 -13.56 -4.81 9.64
N THR A 199 -13.35 -5.59 10.68
CA THR A 199 -14.27 -5.74 11.82
C THR A 199 -13.50 -5.61 13.15
N ASP A 200 -14.21 -5.69 14.26
CA ASP A 200 -13.61 -5.69 15.61
C ASP A 200 -13.09 -7.09 16.03
N ASP A 201 -13.11 -8.07 15.13
CA ASP A 201 -12.56 -9.41 15.41
C ASP A 201 -11.03 -9.32 15.64
N ALA A 202 -10.60 -9.81 16.79
CA ALA A 202 -9.19 -9.81 17.21
C ALA A 202 -8.33 -10.87 16.49
N THR A 203 -8.95 -11.85 15.84
CA THR A 203 -8.24 -12.91 15.12
C THR A 203 -7.59 -12.35 13.86
N PRO A 204 -6.28 -12.50 13.67
CA PRO A 204 -5.64 -12.07 12.43
C PRO A 204 -6.04 -12.97 11.28
N THR A 205 -6.22 -12.39 10.09
CA THR A 205 -6.37 -13.14 8.84
C THR A 205 -5.68 -12.40 7.71
N LYS A 206 -5.11 -13.13 6.77
CA LYS A 206 -4.37 -12.58 5.62
C LYS A 206 -4.55 -13.49 4.41
N PHE A 207 -4.65 -12.90 3.23
CA PHE A 207 -4.49 -13.62 1.98
C PHE A 207 -3.67 -12.81 0.99
N GLY A 208 -3.10 -13.49 0.01
CA GLY A 208 -2.41 -12.89 -1.12
C GLY A 208 -2.90 -13.44 -2.44
N ALA A 209 -2.66 -12.72 -3.52
CA ALA A 209 -3.01 -13.13 -4.87
C ALA A 209 -2.12 -12.45 -5.91
N PHE A 210 -2.11 -13.01 -7.12
CA PHE A 210 -1.67 -12.27 -8.30
C PHE A 210 -2.88 -11.62 -8.97
N VAL A 211 -3.01 -10.31 -8.82
CA VAL A 211 -4.14 -9.52 -9.34
C VAL A 211 -3.77 -8.95 -10.70
N HIS A 212 -4.26 -9.55 -11.78
CA HIS A 212 -3.97 -9.13 -13.16
C HIS A 212 -4.50 -7.73 -13.49
N ALA A 213 -5.59 -7.30 -12.87
CA ALA A 213 -6.13 -5.96 -13.05
C ALA A 213 -5.19 -4.86 -12.52
N GLY A 214 -4.18 -5.23 -11.72
CA GLY A 214 -3.25 -4.28 -11.10
C GLY A 214 -3.96 -3.25 -10.25
N MET A 215 -5.02 -3.64 -9.55
CA MET A 215 -5.78 -2.75 -8.69
C MET A 215 -6.44 -3.46 -7.51
N ALA A 216 -6.59 -2.73 -6.42
CA ALA A 216 -7.47 -3.05 -5.31
C ALA A 216 -8.16 -1.77 -4.84
N ALA A 217 -9.32 -1.91 -4.20
CA ALA A 217 -10.06 -0.78 -3.67
C ALA A 217 -10.42 -0.98 -2.21
N TYR A 218 -10.65 0.11 -1.49
CA TYR A 218 -11.18 0.08 -0.13
C TYR A 218 -12.36 1.04 -0.01
N SER A 219 -13.55 0.50 0.26
CA SER A 219 -14.78 1.27 0.40
C SER A 219 -15.10 1.52 1.87
N ASN A 220 -15.21 2.79 2.26
CA ASN A 220 -15.57 3.22 3.61
C ASN A 220 -15.95 4.70 3.64
N LEU A 221 -16.65 5.16 4.68
CA LEU A 221 -16.94 6.56 4.96
C LEU A 221 -17.60 7.33 3.80
N GLY A 222 -18.35 6.64 2.94
CA GLY A 222 -18.97 7.23 1.74
C GLY A 222 -18.03 7.41 0.55
N TYR A 223 -16.81 6.90 0.62
CA TYR A 223 -15.79 6.99 -0.43
C TYR A 223 -15.20 5.62 -0.76
N THR A 224 -14.61 5.53 -1.94
CA THR A 224 -13.78 4.38 -2.33
C THR A 224 -12.40 4.85 -2.74
N PHE A 225 -11.42 4.43 -1.95
CA PHE A 225 -10.00 4.51 -2.27
C PHE A 225 -9.65 3.45 -3.30
N VAL A 226 -8.97 3.84 -4.38
CA VAL A 226 -8.46 2.92 -5.40
C VAL A 226 -6.95 3.00 -5.44
N LYS A 227 -6.31 1.87 -5.23
CA LYS A 227 -4.87 1.66 -5.39
C LYS A 227 -4.63 0.89 -6.68
N ARG A 228 -4.00 1.50 -7.68
CA ARG A 228 -3.51 0.84 -8.89
C ARG A 228 -2.01 0.63 -8.78
N PHE A 229 -1.53 -0.54 -9.21
CA PHE A 229 -0.11 -0.91 -9.14
C PHE A 229 0.29 -1.72 -10.39
N TYR A 230 1.59 -1.78 -10.64
CA TYR A 230 2.11 -2.51 -11.78
C TYR A 230 2.08 -4.03 -11.52
N THR A 231 1.75 -4.84 -12.54
CA THR A 231 1.45 -6.27 -12.35
C THR A 231 2.63 -7.22 -12.48
N TYR A 232 3.74 -6.81 -13.11
CA TYR A 232 4.98 -7.60 -13.18
C TYR A 232 4.80 -9.04 -13.69
N HIS A 233 4.16 -9.22 -14.83
CA HIS A 233 3.93 -10.54 -15.42
C HIS A 233 5.24 -11.29 -15.69
N GLY A 234 5.36 -12.52 -15.18
CA GLY A 234 6.52 -13.38 -15.39
C GLY A 234 7.72 -13.10 -14.50
N GLU A 235 7.65 -12.08 -13.65
CA GLU A 235 8.73 -11.74 -12.71
C GLU A 235 8.61 -12.56 -11.40
N PRO A 236 9.74 -12.81 -10.69
CA PRO A 236 9.74 -13.54 -9.43
C PRO A 236 9.15 -12.70 -8.30
N LEU A 237 7.88 -12.86 -8.02
CA LEU A 237 7.18 -12.17 -6.92
C LEU A 237 7.40 -12.90 -5.58
N PRO A 238 7.39 -12.18 -4.44
CA PRO A 238 7.44 -12.77 -3.12
C PRO A 238 6.17 -13.58 -2.80
N ASP A 239 6.18 -14.26 -1.67
CA ASP A 239 5.04 -14.94 -1.06
C ASP A 239 4.24 -15.83 -2.05
N ARG A 240 4.98 -16.70 -2.75
CA ARG A 240 4.44 -17.65 -3.75
C ARG A 240 3.76 -16.99 -4.96
N GLY A 241 4.23 -15.80 -5.34
CA GLY A 241 3.77 -15.10 -6.54
C GLY A 241 2.67 -14.07 -6.31
N CYS A 242 2.67 -13.41 -5.14
CA CYS A 242 1.74 -12.33 -4.82
C CYS A 242 2.27 -10.98 -5.31
N ASN A 243 1.44 -10.24 -6.05
CA ASN A 243 1.63 -8.81 -6.29
C ASN A 243 0.69 -7.97 -5.42
N PHE A 244 -0.21 -8.63 -4.69
CA PHE A 244 -1.18 -8.04 -3.78
C PHE A 244 -1.41 -8.93 -2.56
N GLU A 245 -1.54 -8.28 -1.39
CA GLU A 245 -1.92 -8.92 -0.14
C GLU A 245 -2.88 -8.04 0.64
N SER A 246 -3.69 -8.65 1.49
CA SER A 246 -4.54 -7.93 2.42
C SER A 246 -4.59 -8.65 3.76
N TYR A 247 -4.33 -7.89 4.80
CA TYR A 247 -4.34 -8.33 6.19
C TYR A 247 -5.38 -7.56 6.98
N THR A 248 -6.07 -8.22 7.89
CA THR A 248 -6.95 -7.56 8.86
C THR A 248 -6.87 -8.20 10.23
N LYS A 249 -6.98 -7.37 11.22
CA LYS A 249 -7.10 -7.68 12.64
C LYS A 249 -7.84 -6.53 13.28
N GLN A 250 -8.42 -6.73 14.43
CA GLN A 250 -9.16 -5.74 15.21
C GLN A 250 -8.78 -4.27 14.92
N GLY A 251 -9.72 -3.51 14.39
CA GLY A 251 -9.57 -2.07 14.19
C GLY A 251 -8.65 -1.65 13.04
N MET A 252 -8.25 -2.55 12.13
CA MET A 252 -7.43 -2.19 10.96
C MET A 252 -7.61 -3.17 9.80
N LEU A 253 -7.35 -2.68 8.59
CA LEU A 253 -7.18 -3.50 7.40
C LEU A 253 -6.03 -2.93 6.56
N GLU A 254 -5.19 -3.80 6.02
CA GLU A 254 -4.07 -3.44 5.16
C GLU A 254 -4.39 -3.77 3.70
N VAL A 255 -4.11 -2.79 2.81
CA VAL A 255 -4.16 -2.91 1.35
C VAL A 255 -2.73 -2.80 0.85
N GLU A 256 -2.15 -3.91 0.43
CA GLU A 256 -0.73 -4.07 0.24
C GLU A 256 -0.42 -4.40 -1.22
N SER A 257 0.59 -3.75 -1.81
CA SER A 257 1.10 -4.12 -3.13
C SER A 257 2.59 -4.48 -3.06
N LEU A 258 3.02 -5.44 -3.88
CA LEU A 258 4.37 -5.97 -3.88
C LEU A 258 5.01 -5.90 -5.26
N ALA A 259 6.29 -5.54 -5.28
CA ALA A 259 7.15 -5.63 -6.46
C ALA A 259 7.83 -7.00 -6.55
N PRO A 260 8.50 -7.30 -7.68
CA PRO A 260 9.35 -8.48 -7.80
C PRO A 260 10.52 -8.47 -6.82
N LEU A 261 10.96 -9.67 -6.45
CA LEU A 261 12.24 -9.90 -5.79
C LEU A 261 13.38 -9.51 -6.71
N GLN A 262 14.25 -8.63 -6.25
CA GLN A 262 15.44 -8.19 -6.98
C GLN A 262 16.69 -8.37 -6.13
N THR A 263 17.74 -8.93 -6.70
CA THR A 263 19.06 -8.98 -6.08
C THR A 263 19.81 -7.70 -6.40
N ILE A 264 19.90 -6.80 -5.45
CA ILE A 264 20.52 -5.49 -5.58
C ILE A 264 21.97 -5.51 -5.08
N GLN A 265 22.89 -5.14 -5.97
CA GLN A 265 24.31 -5.04 -5.66
C GLN A 265 24.61 -3.86 -4.72
N PRO A 266 25.76 -3.85 -4.01
CA PRO A 266 26.21 -2.69 -3.25
C PRO A 266 26.18 -1.39 -4.05
N GLY A 267 25.61 -0.34 -3.46
CA GLY A 267 25.45 0.97 -4.10
C GLY A 267 24.35 1.04 -5.18
N LYS A 268 23.55 -0.01 -5.33
CA LYS A 268 22.39 -0.06 -6.25
C LYS A 268 21.07 -0.04 -5.51
N ALA A 269 19.99 0.10 -6.28
CA ALA A 269 18.63 0.13 -5.77
C ALA A 269 17.73 -0.78 -6.62
N THR A 270 16.58 -1.17 -6.06
CA THR A 270 15.50 -1.83 -6.81
C THR A 270 14.97 -0.91 -7.90
N ASP A 271 14.27 -1.47 -8.87
CA ASP A 271 13.36 -0.70 -9.71
C ASP A 271 12.26 -0.08 -8.84
N ARG A 272 11.66 1.00 -9.34
CA ARG A 272 10.59 1.65 -8.61
C ARG A 272 9.30 0.86 -8.72
N HIS A 273 8.74 0.51 -7.57
CA HIS A 273 7.37 0.01 -7.47
C HIS A 273 6.41 1.20 -7.46
N MET A 274 5.58 1.29 -8.50
CA MET A 274 4.69 2.43 -8.71
C MET A 274 3.26 2.11 -8.31
N GLU A 275 2.68 2.98 -7.51
CA GLU A 275 1.26 3.02 -7.21
C GLU A 275 0.63 4.31 -7.74
N ARG A 276 -0.65 4.23 -8.14
CA ARG A 276 -1.50 5.40 -8.37
C ARG A 276 -2.70 5.32 -7.44
N TRP A 277 -2.92 6.41 -6.70
CA TRP A 277 -4.00 6.54 -5.74
C TRP A 277 -5.04 7.53 -6.22
N SER A 278 -6.29 7.11 -6.26
CA SER A 278 -7.46 7.95 -6.49
C SER A 278 -8.51 7.70 -5.43
N LEU A 279 -9.45 8.64 -5.31
CA LEU A 279 -10.58 8.54 -4.40
C LEU A 279 -11.85 8.93 -5.14
N HIS A 280 -12.87 8.13 -5.00
CA HIS A 280 -14.16 8.31 -5.66
C HIS A 280 -15.26 8.39 -4.61
N GLU A 281 -16.25 9.24 -4.83
CA GLU A 281 -17.46 9.28 -4.01
C GLU A 281 -18.29 8.02 -4.22
N GLY A 282 -18.91 7.54 -3.15
CA GLY A 282 -19.70 6.30 -3.14
C GLY A 282 -18.95 5.11 -2.58
N ILE A 283 -19.72 4.08 -2.24
CA ILE A 283 -19.24 2.79 -1.76
C ILE A 283 -19.57 1.70 -2.79
N ALA A 284 -18.79 0.62 -2.77
CA ALA A 284 -18.99 -0.49 -3.70
C ALA A 284 -20.38 -1.11 -3.56
N PRO A 285 -21.06 -1.46 -4.68
CA PRO A 285 -22.28 -2.25 -4.65
C PRO A 285 -22.07 -3.60 -3.96
N GLU A 286 -23.12 -4.16 -3.34
CA GLU A 286 -23.02 -5.47 -2.67
C GLU A 286 -22.91 -6.63 -3.66
N GLY A 287 -23.61 -6.55 -4.82
CA GLY A 287 -23.61 -7.60 -5.84
C GLY A 287 -22.22 -7.82 -6.46
N ASP A 288 -21.86 -9.07 -6.71
CA ASP A 288 -20.53 -9.46 -7.20
C ASP A 288 -20.22 -8.90 -8.59
N GLU A 289 -21.17 -9.03 -9.53
CA GLU A 289 -21.04 -8.54 -10.91
C GLU A 289 -21.09 -6.99 -10.95
N GLU A 290 -22.00 -6.39 -10.19
CA GLU A 290 -22.15 -4.94 -10.08
C GLU A 290 -20.88 -4.30 -9.50
N ALA A 291 -20.31 -4.88 -8.45
CA ALA A 291 -19.07 -4.40 -7.84
C ALA A 291 -17.90 -4.53 -8.82
N TYR A 292 -17.80 -5.63 -9.55
CA TYR A 292 -16.75 -5.81 -10.54
C TYR A 292 -16.83 -4.75 -11.64
N ASN A 293 -18.01 -4.59 -12.25
CA ASN A 293 -18.21 -3.61 -13.29
C ASN A 293 -17.99 -2.18 -12.80
N TRP A 294 -18.38 -1.90 -11.56
CA TRP A 294 -18.18 -0.61 -10.93
C TRP A 294 -16.68 -0.32 -10.72
N LEU A 295 -15.90 -1.29 -10.17
CA LEU A 295 -14.46 -1.16 -9.98
C LEU A 295 -13.70 -0.87 -11.28
N LEU A 296 -14.09 -1.52 -12.39
CA LEU A 296 -13.42 -1.32 -13.67
C LEU A 296 -13.66 0.06 -14.28
N ASN A 297 -14.70 0.78 -13.82
CA ASN A 297 -15.05 2.13 -14.28
C ASN A 297 -14.48 3.26 -13.40
N LEU A 298 -13.86 2.93 -12.27
CA LEU A 298 -13.16 3.89 -11.41
C LEU A 298 -11.77 4.20 -11.95
#